data_eff62793b624c21067093b859479d69b
#
_entry.id   eff62793b624c21067093b859479d69b
#
_cell.length_a   1.000
_cell.length_b   1.000
_cell.length_c   1.000
_cell.angle_alpha   90.00
_cell.angle_beta   90.00
_cell.angle_gamma   90.00
#
_symmetry.space_group_name_H-M   'P 1'
#
loop_
_entity.id
_entity.type
_entity.pdbx_description
1 polymer ?
#
loop_
_entity_poly.entity_id
_entity_poly.type
_entity_poly.pdbx_seq_one_letter_code
_entity_poly.pdbx_strand_id
1 'polypeptide(L)'
;MVIALDCDNVITNTTACVLAQHYADTGEKLTLDDIKGYYIENYVGDDYKDDFHLIFFKKEMWKRVQVLPHCVEVVKRLHDKGNEIYFVTSTEPQNVAKKARFLQRTFPFLDIRKCLITTHCKQMIGVDILIDDYEMNLINGSYFGILMDYPWNANFDDASDDKIYRVFDWLQVEPMIEYIQTLKNSNENKAITSGDIAKNPSVINSSIIPLLLDDKQIGVVRQIENGVMSGEISLGNLSIEMLQLSDSKYEVKAIRIKH
;
A
#
# COMPACT_ATOMS: atom_id res chain seq x y z
N MET A 1 10.10 11.85 2.72
CA MET A 1 9.03 11.40 3.63
C MET A 1 9.53 10.25 4.49
N VAL A 2 8.85 9.99 5.59
CA VAL A 2 9.05 8.81 6.44
C VAL A 2 8.02 7.76 6.05
N ILE A 3 8.46 6.61 5.55
CA ILE A 3 7.62 5.55 5.00
C ILE A 3 7.81 4.28 5.84
N ALA A 4 6.73 3.76 6.39
CA ALA A 4 6.71 2.49 7.11
C ALA A 4 6.10 1.39 6.25
N LEU A 5 6.70 0.22 6.30
CA LEU A 5 6.29 -0.98 5.56
C LEU A 5 5.99 -2.09 6.56
N ASP A 6 4.80 -2.69 6.50
CA ASP A 6 4.62 -3.99 7.15
C ASP A 6 5.51 -5.06 6.49
N CYS A 7 5.69 -6.18 7.14
CA CYS A 7 6.52 -7.26 6.62
C CYS A 7 5.69 -8.36 5.94
N ASP A 8 4.69 -8.87 6.66
CA ASP A 8 3.90 -10.00 6.20
C ASP A 8 2.89 -9.55 5.13
N ASN A 9 2.85 -10.22 3.99
CA ASN A 9 2.00 -9.90 2.81
C ASN A 9 2.20 -8.49 2.20
N VAL A 10 3.11 -7.69 2.74
CA VAL A 10 3.56 -6.43 2.12
C VAL A 10 4.93 -6.62 1.48
N ILE A 11 5.91 -7.12 2.23
CA ILE A 11 7.25 -7.43 1.72
C ILE A 11 7.34 -8.89 1.28
N THR A 12 6.67 -9.78 2.02
CA THR A 12 6.78 -11.23 1.88
C THR A 12 5.44 -11.89 1.62
N ASN A 13 5.46 -13.05 0.98
CA ASN A 13 4.29 -13.90 0.71
C ASN A 13 3.92 -14.79 1.93
N THR A 14 3.88 -14.23 3.13
CA THR A 14 3.80 -14.99 4.39
C THR A 14 2.57 -15.88 4.45
N THR A 15 1.37 -15.37 4.16
CA THR A 15 0.13 -16.16 4.22
C THR A 15 0.18 -17.37 3.27
N ALA A 16 0.67 -17.19 2.04
CA ALA A 16 0.83 -18.31 1.11
C ALA A 16 1.79 -19.39 1.66
N CYS A 17 2.85 -18.99 2.37
CA CYS A 17 3.79 -19.92 3.00
C CYS A 17 3.20 -20.65 4.20
N VAL A 18 2.37 -19.96 4.98
CA VAL A 18 1.63 -20.53 6.10
C VAL A 18 0.65 -21.59 5.59
N LEU A 19 -0.15 -21.28 4.57
CA LEU A 19 -1.08 -22.23 3.95
C LEU A 19 -0.37 -23.44 3.34
N ALA A 20 0.77 -23.23 2.67
CA ALA A 20 1.58 -24.33 2.13
C ALA A 20 2.17 -25.21 3.23
N GLN A 21 2.54 -24.64 4.39
CA GLN A 21 3.02 -25.41 5.53
C GLN A 21 1.88 -26.16 6.19
N HIS A 22 0.71 -25.53 6.35
CA HIS A 22 -0.49 -26.17 6.86
C HIS A 22 -0.87 -27.40 6.03
N TYR A 23 -0.90 -27.25 4.70
CA TYR A 23 -1.14 -28.38 3.81
C TYR A 23 -0.11 -29.51 3.98
N ALA A 24 1.18 -29.18 4.13
CA ALA A 24 2.23 -30.18 4.34
C ALA A 24 2.08 -30.95 5.66
N ASP A 25 1.51 -30.30 6.69
CA ASP A 25 1.37 -30.88 8.02
C ASP A 25 0.08 -31.70 8.16
N THR A 26 -0.99 -31.27 7.48
CA THR A 26 -2.36 -31.78 7.73
C THR A 26 -3.01 -32.46 6.52
N GLY A 27 -2.56 -32.13 5.31
CA GLY A 27 -3.21 -32.49 4.05
C GLY A 27 -4.42 -31.62 3.70
N GLU A 28 -4.83 -30.68 4.56
CA GLU A 28 -5.91 -29.73 4.29
C GLU A 28 -5.43 -28.65 3.32
N LYS A 29 -6.07 -28.56 2.14
CA LYS A 29 -5.69 -27.61 1.09
C LYS A 29 -6.54 -26.36 1.18
N LEU A 30 -5.90 -25.25 1.50
CA LEU A 30 -6.45 -23.90 1.44
C LEU A 30 -5.63 -23.05 0.47
N THR A 31 -6.29 -22.11 -0.20
CA THR A 31 -5.69 -21.10 -1.08
C THR A 31 -5.87 -19.71 -0.47
N LEU A 32 -5.21 -18.70 -1.02
CA LEU A 32 -5.43 -17.32 -0.56
C LEU A 32 -6.89 -16.90 -0.74
N ASP A 33 -7.55 -17.37 -1.79
CA ASP A 33 -8.94 -17.04 -2.08
C ASP A 33 -9.94 -17.62 -1.06
N ASP A 34 -9.54 -18.62 -0.29
CA ASP A 34 -10.37 -19.18 0.77
C ASP A 34 -10.36 -18.30 2.04
N ILE A 35 -9.35 -17.42 2.18
CA ILE A 35 -9.14 -16.58 3.36
C ILE A 35 -9.83 -15.23 3.14
N LYS A 36 -11.04 -15.06 3.70
CA LYS A 36 -11.87 -13.86 3.54
C LYS A 36 -11.82 -12.91 4.74
N GLY A 37 -10.92 -13.13 5.68
CA GLY A 37 -10.68 -12.28 6.84
C GLY A 37 -9.27 -12.47 7.38
N TYR A 38 -8.78 -11.50 8.11
CA TYR A 38 -7.38 -11.40 8.54
C TYR A 38 -6.88 -12.60 9.37
N TYR A 39 -7.73 -13.19 10.20
CA TYR A 39 -7.38 -14.29 11.08
C TYR A 39 -7.54 -15.64 10.35
N ILE A 40 -6.42 -16.17 9.84
CA ILE A 40 -6.36 -17.39 9.00
C ILE A 40 -6.91 -18.60 9.75
N GLU A 41 -6.70 -18.68 11.07
CA GLU A 41 -7.19 -19.76 11.94
C GLU A 41 -8.72 -19.95 11.91
N ASN A 42 -9.47 -18.94 11.48
CA ASN A 42 -10.92 -19.05 11.31
C ASN A 42 -11.33 -19.87 10.07
N TYR A 43 -10.39 -20.17 9.19
CA TYR A 43 -10.61 -20.84 7.89
C TYR A 43 -10.04 -22.25 7.83
N VAL A 44 -9.30 -22.68 8.85
CA VAL A 44 -8.79 -24.06 8.96
C VAL A 44 -9.80 -24.95 9.68
N GLY A 45 -9.70 -26.26 9.48
CA GLY A 45 -10.52 -27.25 10.18
C GLY A 45 -10.40 -27.13 11.72
N ASP A 46 -11.49 -27.43 12.43
CA ASP A 46 -11.57 -27.25 13.89
C ASP A 46 -10.45 -27.98 14.65
N ASP A 47 -10.00 -29.12 14.14
CA ASP A 47 -8.89 -29.91 14.72
C ASP A 47 -7.54 -29.18 14.72
N TYR A 48 -7.40 -28.10 13.95
CA TYR A 48 -6.13 -27.39 13.74
C TYR A 48 -6.11 -25.97 14.32
N LYS A 49 -7.24 -25.41 14.70
CA LYS A 49 -7.38 -23.99 15.11
C LYS A 49 -6.47 -23.61 16.27
N ASP A 50 -6.49 -24.42 17.33
CA ASP A 50 -5.79 -24.09 18.57
C ASP A 50 -4.27 -24.01 18.38
N ASP A 51 -3.72 -24.90 17.56
CA ASP A 51 -2.29 -25.02 17.30
C ASP A 51 -1.83 -24.31 16.02
N PHE A 52 -2.73 -23.66 15.26
CA PHE A 52 -2.41 -23.03 13.98
C PHE A 52 -1.29 -22.01 14.11
N HIS A 53 -1.29 -21.21 15.17
CA HIS A 53 -0.25 -20.22 15.44
C HIS A 53 1.17 -20.82 15.55
N LEU A 54 1.33 -22.11 15.85
CA LEU A 54 2.62 -22.78 15.95
C LEU A 54 3.32 -22.88 14.59
N ILE A 55 2.59 -22.74 13.48
CA ILE A 55 3.18 -22.73 12.12
C ILE A 55 4.22 -21.62 11.98
N PHE A 56 3.99 -20.45 12.59
CA PHE A 56 4.92 -19.32 12.54
C PHE A 56 6.26 -19.59 13.24
N PHE A 57 6.37 -20.64 14.06
CA PHE A 57 7.63 -21.04 14.69
C PHE A 57 8.38 -22.11 13.88
N LYS A 58 7.74 -22.76 12.91
CA LYS A 58 8.33 -23.83 12.10
C LYS A 58 9.39 -23.28 11.15
N LYS A 59 10.58 -23.90 11.17
CA LYS A 59 11.68 -23.53 10.27
C LYS A 59 11.33 -23.75 8.81
N GLU A 60 10.54 -24.77 8.53
CA GLU A 60 10.10 -25.18 7.19
C GLU A 60 9.24 -24.09 6.54
N MET A 61 8.33 -23.46 7.28
CA MET A 61 7.54 -22.33 6.83
C MET A 61 8.46 -21.17 6.42
N TRP A 62 9.40 -20.78 7.30
CA TRP A 62 10.33 -19.69 7.03
C TRP A 62 11.26 -19.91 5.83
N LYS A 63 11.56 -21.17 5.47
CA LYS A 63 12.32 -21.48 4.25
C LYS A 63 11.55 -21.20 2.97
N ARG A 64 10.21 -21.14 3.02
CA ARG A 64 9.35 -20.88 1.88
C ARG A 64 9.14 -19.38 1.63
N VAL A 65 9.36 -18.55 2.67
CA VAL A 65 9.12 -17.11 2.61
C VAL A 65 10.01 -16.48 1.54
N GLN A 66 9.36 -15.79 0.62
CA GLN A 66 9.97 -15.06 -0.48
C GLN A 66 9.51 -13.61 -0.47
N VAL A 67 10.32 -12.74 -1.05
CA VAL A 67 9.97 -11.34 -1.26
C VAL A 67 8.95 -11.24 -2.39
N LEU A 68 7.97 -10.36 -2.24
CA LEU A 68 7.00 -10.07 -3.30
C LEU A 68 7.72 -9.46 -4.52
N PRO A 69 7.21 -9.73 -5.73
CA PRO A 69 7.77 -9.17 -6.96
C PRO A 69 7.90 -7.65 -6.88
N HIS A 70 8.97 -7.09 -7.44
CA HIS A 70 9.28 -5.66 -7.52
C HIS A 70 9.48 -4.92 -6.19
N CYS A 71 9.27 -5.57 -5.03
CA CYS A 71 9.39 -4.93 -3.72
C CYS A 71 10.77 -4.30 -3.50
N VAL A 72 11.84 -5.07 -3.70
CA VAL A 72 13.22 -4.60 -3.42
C VAL A 72 13.60 -3.41 -4.31
N GLU A 73 13.27 -3.49 -5.59
CA GLU A 73 13.58 -2.43 -6.57
C GLU A 73 12.82 -1.14 -6.24
N VAL A 74 11.54 -1.24 -5.88
CA VAL A 74 10.73 -0.07 -5.51
C VAL A 74 11.23 0.55 -4.22
N VAL A 75 11.44 -0.25 -3.17
CA VAL A 75 11.99 0.23 -1.88
C VAL A 75 13.35 0.90 -2.07
N LYS A 76 14.21 0.33 -2.94
CA LYS A 76 15.50 0.94 -3.25
C LYS A 76 15.33 2.31 -3.93
N ARG A 77 14.45 2.44 -4.93
CA ARG A 77 14.19 3.72 -5.59
C ARG A 77 13.64 4.76 -4.62
N LEU A 78 12.71 4.37 -3.73
CA LEU A 78 12.17 5.26 -2.71
C LEU A 78 13.27 5.75 -1.77
N HIS A 79 14.16 4.86 -1.32
CA HIS A 79 15.31 5.21 -0.49
C HIS A 79 16.27 6.16 -1.23
N ASP A 80 16.62 5.85 -2.48
CA ASP A 80 17.53 6.66 -3.31
C ASP A 80 16.96 8.07 -3.59
N LYS A 81 15.63 8.24 -3.59
CA LYS A 81 14.93 9.54 -3.64
C LYS A 81 14.95 10.31 -2.31
N GLY A 82 15.63 9.80 -1.28
CA GLY A 82 15.80 10.45 0.02
C GLY A 82 14.66 10.23 1.01
N ASN A 83 13.79 9.23 0.79
CA ASN A 83 12.81 8.83 1.79
C ASN A 83 13.48 8.00 2.89
N GLU A 84 13.01 8.19 4.13
CA GLU A 84 13.37 7.33 5.26
C GLU A 84 12.46 6.10 5.27
N ILE A 85 13.05 4.91 5.24
CA ILE A 85 12.32 3.65 5.17
C ILE A 85 12.40 2.94 6.52
N TYR A 86 11.24 2.57 7.06
CA TYR A 86 11.10 1.75 8.27
C TYR A 86 10.31 0.48 7.97
N PHE A 87 10.64 -0.59 8.67
CA PHE A 87 9.87 -1.83 8.70
C PHE A 87 9.12 -1.89 10.03
N VAL A 88 7.80 -2.03 9.98
CA VAL A 88 6.95 -2.03 11.18
C VAL A 88 6.10 -3.30 11.16
N THR A 89 6.38 -4.22 12.07
CA THR A 89 5.75 -5.54 12.05
C THR A 89 5.21 -5.95 13.41
N SER A 90 4.04 -6.57 13.41
CA SER A 90 3.52 -7.32 14.56
C SER A 90 4.07 -8.73 14.49
N THR A 91 4.87 -9.12 15.47
CA THR A 91 5.47 -10.46 15.45
C THR A 91 5.82 -10.93 16.85
N GLU A 92 5.77 -12.24 17.05
CA GLU A 92 6.22 -12.85 18.29
C GLU A 92 7.71 -12.60 18.53
N PRO A 93 8.14 -12.35 19.79
CA PRO A 93 9.53 -12.04 20.13
C PRO A 93 10.54 -13.04 19.56
N GLN A 94 10.18 -14.33 19.53
CA GLN A 94 11.05 -15.39 19.00
C GLN A 94 11.33 -15.28 17.49
N ASN A 95 10.46 -14.58 16.75
CA ASN A 95 10.58 -14.41 15.30
C ASN A 95 11.27 -13.09 14.92
N VAL A 96 11.43 -12.13 15.83
CA VAL A 96 12.10 -10.83 15.56
C VAL A 96 13.47 -11.02 14.93
N ALA A 97 14.31 -11.88 15.53
CA ALA A 97 15.66 -12.13 15.00
C ALA A 97 15.67 -12.81 13.62
N LYS A 98 14.63 -13.61 13.30
CA LYS A 98 14.49 -14.23 11.97
C LYS A 98 14.11 -13.16 10.94
N LYS A 99 13.12 -12.32 11.25
CA LYS A 99 12.68 -11.20 10.39
C LYS A 99 13.84 -10.20 10.18
N ALA A 100 14.54 -9.80 11.25
CA ALA A 100 15.66 -8.87 11.14
C ALA A 100 16.76 -9.40 10.19
N ARG A 101 17.15 -10.68 10.33
CA ARG A 101 18.14 -11.29 9.43
C ARG A 101 17.63 -11.43 7.99
N PHE A 102 16.36 -11.72 7.80
CA PHE A 102 15.74 -11.77 6.48
C PHE A 102 15.79 -10.38 5.82
N LEU A 103 15.30 -9.36 6.50
CA LEU A 103 15.28 -7.97 6.00
C LEU A 103 16.69 -7.45 5.70
N GLN A 104 17.69 -7.72 6.57
CA GLN A 104 19.07 -7.28 6.33
C GLN A 104 19.69 -7.90 5.06
N ARG A 105 19.32 -9.15 4.74
CA ARG A 105 19.77 -9.79 3.49
C ARG A 105 19.03 -9.28 2.27
N THR A 106 17.75 -8.97 2.43
CA THR A 106 16.87 -8.49 1.36
C THR A 106 17.16 -7.04 0.99
N PHE A 107 17.43 -6.20 1.99
CA PHE A 107 17.66 -4.76 1.84
C PHE A 107 19.05 -4.39 2.38
N PRO A 108 20.14 -4.80 1.74
CA PRO A 108 21.49 -4.56 2.25
C PRO A 108 21.89 -3.09 2.29
N PHE A 109 21.17 -2.23 1.60
CA PHE A 109 21.35 -0.78 1.59
C PHE A 109 20.71 -0.07 2.80
N LEU A 110 19.98 -0.79 3.67
CA LEU A 110 19.41 -0.29 4.91
C LEU A 110 20.09 -0.91 6.13
N ASP A 111 20.28 -0.13 7.20
CA ASP A 111 20.70 -0.68 8.51
C ASP A 111 19.46 -1.10 9.30
N ILE A 112 19.10 -2.37 9.23
CA ILE A 112 17.88 -2.93 9.83
C ILE A 112 17.82 -2.70 11.35
N ARG A 113 18.95 -2.54 12.04
CA ARG A 113 18.98 -2.22 13.48
C ARG A 113 18.40 -0.84 13.79
N LYS A 114 18.37 0.07 12.80
CA LYS A 114 17.86 1.44 12.94
C LYS A 114 16.43 1.61 12.43
N CYS A 115 15.97 0.71 11.56
CA CYS A 115 14.71 0.88 10.86
C CYS A 115 13.69 -0.26 11.09
N LEU A 116 13.97 -1.25 11.96
CA LEU A 116 12.99 -2.27 12.32
C LEU A 116 12.30 -1.90 13.63
N ILE A 117 10.98 -1.77 13.59
CA ILE A 117 10.09 -1.52 14.71
C ILE A 117 9.17 -2.73 14.87
N THR A 118 9.02 -3.24 16.09
CA THR A 118 8.06 -4.28 16.41
C THR A 118 6.98 -3.73 17.31
N THR A 119 5.74 -3.75 16.87
CA THR A 119 4.58 -3.28 17.65
C THR A 119 3.30 -3.90 17.13
N HIS A 120 2.32 -4.12 18.04
CA HIS A 120 0.95 -4.48 17.70
C HIS A 120 0.04 -3.24 17.59
N CYS A 121 0.55 -2.05 17.88
CA CYS A 121 -0.20 -0.80 17.81
C CYS A 121 0.48 0.14 16.82
N LYS A 122 0.24 -0.09 15.51
CA LYS A 122 0.87 0.68 14.44
C LYS A 122 0.38 2.13 14.36
N GLN A 123 -0.81 2.43 14.91
CA GLN A 123 -1.35 3.79 15.01
C GLN A 123 -0.48 4.74 15.88
N MET A 124 0.40 4.19 16.72
CA MET A 124 1.29 4.98 17.58
C MET A 124 2.57 5.45 16.87
N ILE A 125 2.85 4.99 15.66
CA ILE A 125 4.07 5.39 14.95
C ILE A 125 3.91 6.75 14.27
N GLY A 126 4.94 7.58 14.35
CA GLY A 126 4.98 8.90 13.71
C GLY A 126 5.64 8.82 12.34
N VAL A 127 4.87 8.43 11.31
CA VAL A 127 5.33 8.34 9.92
C VAL A 127 4.41 9.12 8.98
N ASP A 128 4.87 9.39 7.76
CA ASP A 128 4.05 10.02 6.73
C ASP A 128 3.11 9.04 6.05
N ILE A 129 3.61 7.81 5.81
CA ILE A 129 2.90 6.75 5.09
C ILE A 129 3.14 5.41 5.80
N LEU A 130 2.08 4.63 5.98
CA LEU A 130 2.15 3.21 6.34
C LEU A 130 1.59 2.37 5.19
N ILE A 131 2.35 1.35 4.76
CA ILE A 131 1.91 0.33 3.80
C ILE A 131 1.63 -0.96 4.57
N ASP A 132 0.41 -1.47 4.47
CA ASP A 132 -0.06 -2.64 5.25
C ASP A 132 -1.07 -3.44 4.43
N ASP A 133 -1.26 -4.72 4.76
CA ASP A 133 -2.30 -5.59 4.18
C ASP A 133 -3.54 -5.72 5.07
N TYR A 134 -3.48 -5.14 6.27
CA TYR A 134 -4.56 -5.16 7.24
C TYR A 134 -5.11 -3.75 7.49
N GLU A 135 -6.32 -3.50 7.00
CA GLU A 135 -7.00 -2.20 7.05
C GLU A 135 -7.09 -1.62 8.47
N MET A 136 -7.23 -2.47 9.49
CA MET A 136 -7.32 -2.00 10.89
C MET A 136 -6.03 -1.36 11.39
N ASN A 137 -4.89 -1.64 10.75
CA ASN A 137 -3.63 -0.94 11.03
C ASN A 137 -3.60 0.45 10.40
N LEU A 138 -4.40 0.70 9.36
CA LEU A 138 -4.44 1.96 8.62
C LEU A 138 -5.49 2.93 9.16
N ILE A 139 -6.61 2.40 9.65
CA ILE A 139 -7.71 3.21 10.20
C ILE A 139 -7.24 3.96 11.46
N ASN A 140 -7.62 5.22 11.58
CA ASN A 140 -7.32 6.11 12.70
C ASN A 140 -5.80 6.37 12.92
N GLY A 141 -4.94 6.06 11.96
CA GLY A 141 -3.55 6.47 11.95
C GLY A 141 -3.41 7.97 11.67
N SER A 142 -2.29 8.58 12.15
CA SER A 142 -1.95 9.97 11.81
C SER A 142 -1.29 10.11 10.43
N TYR A 143 -1.06 9.01 9.74
CA TYR A 143 -0.40 8.85 8.45
C TYR A 143 -1.39 8.60 7.31
N PHE A 144 -0.92 8.67 6.09
CA PHE A 144 -1.61 8.10 4.93
C PHE A 144 -1.39 6.59 4.89
N GLY A 145 -2.47 5.83 4.66
CA GLY A 145 -2.43 4.39 4.50
C GLY A 145 -2.31 3.99 3.03
N ILE A 146 -1.45 3.02 2.72
CA ILE A 146 -1.48 2.30 1.45
C ILE A 146 -1.85 0.85 1.77
N LEU A 147 -3.03 0.42 1.33
CA LEU A 147 -3.56 -0.91 1.57
C LEU A 147 -3.16 -1.83 0.41
N MET A 148 -2.34 -2.85 0.69
CA MET A 148 -2.06 -3.93 -0.27
C MET A 148 -3.30 -4.80 -0.41
N ASP A 149 -3.78 -4.99 -1.64
CA ASP A 149 -5.00 -5.75 -1.92
C ASP A 149 -4.82 -7.24 -1.70
N TYR A 150 -5.76 -7.80 -0.90
CA TYR A 150 -5.84 -9.22 -0.63
C TYR A 150 -7.29 -9.66 -0.39
N PRO A 151 -7.62 -10.96 -0.54
CA PRO A 151 -8.99 -11.43 -0.34
C PRO A 151 -9.58 -11.14 1.05
N TRP A 152 -8.74 -11.02 2.10
CA TRP A 152 -9.19 -10.72 3.46
C TRP A 152 -9.54 -9.26 3.71
N ASN A 153 -9.08 -8.35 2.86
CA ASN A 153 -9.42 -6.93 2.95
C ASN A 153 -10.30 -6.44 1.79
N ALA A 154 -10.78 -7.34 0.92
CA ALA A 154 -11.55 -7.00 -0.28
C ALA A 154 -12.88 -6.28 0.03
N ASN A 155 -13.45 -6.49 1.22
CA ASN A 155 -14.69 -5.85 1.65
C ASN A 155 -14.48 -4.48 2.32
N PHE A 156 -13.23 -4.06 2.52
CA PHE A 156 -12.95 -2.74 3.07
C PHE A 156 -13.23 -1.66 2.02
N ASP A 157 -14.08 -0.70 2.38
CA ASP A 157 -14.40 0.47 1.55
C ASP A 157 -13.35 1.56 1.78
N ASP A 158 -12.29 1.52 1.00
CA ASP A 158 -11.20 2.52 1.04
C ASP A 158 -11.66 3.91 0.56
N ALA A 159 -12.77 4.02 -0.20
CA ALA A 159 -13.35 5.29 -0.56
C ALA A 159 -14.03 6.03 0.62
N SER A 160 -14.30 5.33 1.73
CA SER A 160 -14.84 5.92 2.95
C SER A 160 -13.81 6.69 3.79
N ASP A 161 -12.51 6.51 3.53
CA ASP A 161 -11.41 7.18 4.23
C ASP A 161 -10.50 7.90 3.22
N ASP A 162 -10.43 9.22 3.31
CA ASP A 162 -9.66 10.08 2.38
C ASP A 162 -8.15 9.95 2.52
N LYS A 163 -7.67 9.15 3.46
CA LYS A 163 -6.25 8.90 3.71
C LYS A 163 -5.79 7.47 3.37
N ILE A 164 -6.70 6.58 3.00
CA ILE A 164 -6.36 5.18 2.68
C ILE A 164 -6.51 4.94 1.18
N TYR A 165 -5.47 4.42 0.57
CA TYR A 165 -5.39 4.16 -0.87
C TYR A 165 -5.03 2.71 -1.11
N ARG A 166 -5.80 2.02 -1.97
CA ARG A 166 -5.56 0.61 -2.33
C ARG A 166 -4.55 0.49 -3.46
N VAL A 167 -3.67 -0.50 -3.38
CA VAL A 167 -2.75 -0.90 -4.45
C VAL A 167 -2.75 -2.43 -4.58
N PHE A 168 -2.55 -2.92 -5.80
CA PHE A 168 -2.62 -4.35 -6.10
C PHE A 168 -1.24 -5.01 -6.19
N ASP A 169 -0.19 -4.22 -6.37
CA ASP A 169 1.18 -4.69 -6.42
C ASP A 169 2.19 -3.57 -6.09
N TRP A 170 3.46 -3.94 -6.03
CA TRP A 170 4.54 -3.01 -5.74
C TRP A 170 4.80 -1.98 -6.85
N LEU A 171 4.40 -2.23 -8.10
CA LEU A 171 4.57 -1.26 -9.19
C LEU A 171 3.67 -0.03 -9.00
N GLN A 172 2.55 -0.19 -8.27
CA GLN A 172 1.62 0.90 -7.97
C GLN A 172 2.03 1.71 -6.73
N VAL A 173 2.91 1.18 -5.87
CA VAL A 173 3.29 1.82 -4.60
C VAL A 173 3.99 3.16 -4.83
N GLU A 174 5.00 3.21 -5.69
CA GLU A 174 5.78 4.44 -5.92
C GLU A 174 4.93 5.57 -6.52
N PRO A 175 4.11 5.36 -7.57
CA PRO A 175 3.17 6.37 -8.05
C PRO A 175 2.17 6.84 -6.99
N MET A 176 1.68 5.93 -6.13
CA MET A 176 0.76 6.30 -5.05
C MET A 176 1.45 7.19 -4.00
N ILE A 177 2.69 6.89 -3.65
CA ILE A 177 3.48 7.74 -2.74
C ILE A 177 3.70 9.13 -3.33
N GLU A 178 4.01 9.24 -4.61
CA GLU A 178 4.16 10.52 -5.30
C GLU A 178 2.86 11.33 -5.29
N TYR A 179 1.72 10.67 -5.50
CA TYR A 179 0.41 11.30 -5.38
C TYR A 179 0.14 11.83 -3.96
N ILE A 180 0.35 11.00 -2.92
CA ILE A 180 0.19 11.41 -1.52
C ILE A 180 1.09 12.62 -1.20
N GLN A 181 2.30 12.66 -1.73
CA GLN A 181 3.21 13.79 -1.54
C GLN A 181 2.65 15.08 -2.13
N THR A 182 1.97 15.02 -3.30
CA THR A 182 1.31 16.20 -3.87
C THR A 182 0.17 16.70 -3.00
N LEU A 183 -0.61 15.79 -2.40
CA LEU A 183 -1.70 16.14 -1.48
C LEU A 183 -1.17 16.84 -0.21
N LYS A 184 -0.09 16.33 0.40
CA LYS A 184 0.54 16.96 1.56
C LYS A 184 1.02 18.37 1.26
N ASN A 185 1.74 18.56 0.16
CA ASN A 185 2.25 19.87 -0.25
C ASN A 185 1.10 20.86 -0.52
N SER A 186 -0.01 20.40 -1.09
CA SER A 186 -1.18 21.25 -1.35
C SER A 186 -1.88 21.70 -0.08
N ASN A 187 -1.95 20.83 0.93
CA ASN A 187 -2.55 21.15 2.23
C ASN A 187 -1.66 22.09 3.07
N GLU A 188 -0.35 21.93 3.02
CA GLU A 188 0.60 22.85 3.68
C GLU A 188 0.53 24.24 3.06
N ASN A 189 0.43 24.36 1.74
CA ASN A 189 0.27 25.65 1.07
C ASN A 189 -1.07 26.35 1.41
N LYS A 190 -2.17 25.59 1.61
CA LYS A 190 -3.44 26.13 2.07
C LYS A 190 -3.40 26.64 3.52
N ALA A 191 -2.64 25.99 4.40
CA ALA A 191 -2.45 26.40 5.79
C ALA A 191 -1.63 27.71 5.91
N ILE A 192 -0.69 27.93 4.99
CA ILE A 192 0.11 29.17 4.95
C ILE A 192 -0.69 30.35 4.39
N THR A 193 -1.64 30.11 3.47
CA THR A 193 -2.43 31.19 2.84
C THR A 193 -3.57 31.71 3.69
N SER A 194 -3.93 31.07 4.80
CA SER A 194 -4.93 31.64 5.75
C SER A 194 -4.39 32.81 6.58
N GLY A 195 -3.09 33.13 6.52
CA GLY A 195 -2.45 34.26 7.19
C GLY A 195 -2.10 35.46 6.29
N ASP A 196 -2.04 35.27 4.96
CA ASP A 196 -1.55 36.28 4.00
C ASP A 196 -2.45 36.37 2.75
N ILE A 197 -3.71 36.80 2.91
CA ILE A 197 -4.55 37.13 1.76
C ILE A 197 -4.29 38.58 1.35
N ALA A 198 -3.33 38.81 0.47
CA ALA A 198 -3.38 39.87 -0.54
C ALA A 198 -2.29 39.72 -1.60
N LYS A 199 -2.69 39.52 -2.85
CA LYS A 199 -1.92 39.75 -4.09
C LYS A 199 -1.07 38.58 -4.63
N ASN A 200 -1.68 37.60 -5.33
CA ASN A 200 -1.36 37.33 -6.76
C ASN A 200 -2.21 36.17 -7.29
N PRO A 201 -3.02 36.36 -8.36
CA PRO A 201 -3.77 35.30 -8.99
C PRO A 201 -2.99 34.69 -10.15
N SER A 202 -2.00 33.87 -9.89
CA SER A 202 -1.35 33.05 -10.92
C SER A 202 -0.53 31.91 -10.30
N VAL A 203 -1.21 30.98 -9.62
CA VAL A 203 -0.63 29.65 -9.35
C VAL A 203 -1.57 28.64 -9.97
N ILE A 204 -1.13 28.10 -11.08
CA ILE A 204 -1.78 27.00 -11.79
C ILE A 204 -1.64 25.75 -10.91
N ASN A 205 -2.73 25.37 -10.25
CA ASN A 205 -2.82 24.09 -9.55
C ASN A 205 -3.05 22.98 -10.57
N SER A 206 -1.99 22.29 -10.97
CA SER A 206 -2.13 21.03 -11.70
C SER A 206 -2.39 19.90 -10.70
N SER A 207 -3.67 19.55 -10.50
CA SER A 207 -4.02 18.35 -9.77
C SER A 207 -3.78 17.11 -10.63
N ILE A 208 -2.93 16.20 -10.17
CA ILE A 208 -2.68 14.91 -10.81
C ILE A 208 -3.60 13.90 -10.12
N ILE A 209 -4.53 13.32 -10.86
CA ILE A 209 -5.41 12.26 -10.35
C ILE A 209 -4.93 10.95 -10.95
N PRO A 210 -4.42 9.98 -10.17
CA PRO A 210 -4.14 8.65 -10.66
C PRO A 210 -5.46 7.95 -10.98
N LEU A 211 -5.62 7.49 -12.20
CA LEU A 211 -6.74 6.68 -12.64
C LEU A 211 -6.27 5.22 -12.70
N LEU A 212 -6.79 4.38 -11.84
CA LEU A 212 -6.60 2.93 -11.89
C LEU A 212 -7.47 2.38 -13.02
N LEU A 213 -6.87 2.03 -14.14
CA LEU A 213 -7.54 1.39 -15.27
C LEU A 213 -7.01 -0.02 -15.39
N ASP A 214 -7.81 -0.98 -14.98
CA ASP A 214 -7.57 -2.42 -14.93
C ASP A 214 -6.12 -2.89 -14.58
N ASP A 215 -5.92 -4.16 -14.34
CA ASP A 215 -4.77 -4.78 -13.64
C ASP A 215 -3.34 -4.47 -14.16
N LYS A 216 -3.15 -3.56 -15.10
CA LYS A 216 -1.86 -3.35 -15.76
C LYS A 216 -1.49 -1.90 -16.10
N GLN A 217 -2.33 -0.91 -15.79
CA GLN A 217 -2.11 0.43 -16.36
C GLN A 217 -2.47 1.55 -15.38
N ILE A 218 -1.47 2.36 -14.99
CA ILE A 218 -1.66 3.59 -14.22
C ILE A 218 -1.68 4.75 -15.20
N GLY A 219 -2.79 5.51 -15.22
CA GLY A 219 -2.93 6.73 -16.00
C GLY A 219 -2.82 7.98 -15.13
N VAL A 220 -2.29 9.05 -15.68
CA VAL A 220 -2.22 10.37 -15.04
C VAL A 220 -3.08 11.35 -15.83
N VAL A 221 -4.06 11.96 -15.19
CA VAL A 221 -4.92 13.00 -15.79
C VAL A 221 -4.40 14.37 -15.36
N ARG A 222 -4.18 15.27 -16.33
CA ARG A 222 -3.80 16.67 -16.06
C ARG A 222 -5.01 17.58 -16.18
N GLN A 223 -5.15 18.52 -15.26
CA GLN A 223 -6.16 19.56 -15.31
C GLN A 223 -5.83 20.59 -16.39
N ILE A 224 -6.80 20.93 -17.24
CA ILE A 224 -6.70 22.00 -18.22
C ILE A 224 -7.67 23.11 -17.83
N GLU A 225 -7.26 24.38 -18.04
CA GLU A 225 -8.06 25.57 -17.73
C GLU A 225 -9.42 25.56 -18.47
N ASN A 226 -10.46 26.10 -17.80
CA ASN A 226 -11.85 26.24 -18.26
C ASN A 226 -12.80 25.07 -17.96
N GLY A 227 -12.56 24.27 -16.92
CA GLY A 227 -13.56 23.33 -16.40
C GLY A 227 -13.75 22.05 -17.23
N VAL A 228 -13.00 21.86 -18.28
CA VAL A 228 -12.95 20.61 -19.06
C VAL A 228 -11.59 19.97 -18.87
N MET A 229 -11.58 18.76 -18.32
CA MET A 229 -10.37 17.95 -18.28
C MET A 229 -10.36 17.06 -19.51
N SER A 230 -9.37 17.24 -20.40
CA SER A 230 -9.03 16.25 -21.41
C SER A 230 -7.67 15.67 -21.06
N GLY A 231 -7.61 14.40 -20.72
CA GLY A 231 -6.36 13.68 -20.53
C GLY A 231 -6.20 12.67 -21.65
N GLU A 232 -5.17 12.78 -22.47
CA GLU A 232 -4.71 11.65 -23.24
C GLU A 232 -3.89 10.77 -22.30
N ILE A 233 -4.49 9.68 -21.87
CA ILE A 233 -3.77 8.61 -21.21
C ILE A 233 -3.15 7.82 -22.34
N SER A 234 -1.85 7.98 -22.53
CA SER A 234 -1.10 7.21 -23.51
C SER A 234 -0.86 5.79 -23.00
N LEU A 235 -1.92 5.04 -22.94
CA LEU A 235 -1.91 3.60 -22.79
C LEU A 235 -2.36 3.03 -24.14
N GLY A 236 -1.44 3.04 -25.07
CA GLY A 236 -1.68 2.53 -26.38
C GLY A 236 -2.78 3.26 -27.16
N ASN A 237 -4.01 3.31 -26.82
CA ASN A 237 -5.08 3.88 -27.66
C ASN A 237 -6.31 4.34 -26.88
N LEU A 238 -6.19 4.72 -25.61
CA LEU A 238 -7.33 5.13 -24.79
C LEU A 238 -7.34 6.65 -24.59
N SER A 239 -8.49 7.31 -24.79
CA SER A 239 -8.74 8.70 -24.39
C SER A 239 -9.94 8.79 -23.48
N ILE A 240 -9.84 9.57 -22.40
CA ILE A 240 -10.90 9.79 -21.43
C ILE A 240 -11.23 11.28 -21.41
N GLU A 241 -12.52 11.59 -21.59
CA GLU A 241 -13.04 12.93 -21.46
C GLU A 241 -13.84 13.04 -20.14
N MET A 242 -13.46 14.00 -19.30
CA MET A 242 -14.07 14.23 -18.00
C MET A 242 -14.64 15.63 -17.90
N LEU A 243 -15.80 15.78 -17.27
CA LEU A 243 -16.41 17.06 -16.94
C LEU A 243 -16.27 17.32 -15.43
N GLN A 244 -15.72 18.46 -15.07
CA GLN A 244 -15.71 18.90 -13.67
C GLN A 244 -17.09 19.41 -13.27
N LEU A 245 -17.70 18.83 -12.22
CA LEU A 245 -19.01 19.19 -11.70
C LEU A 245 -18.90 20.17 -10.52
N SER A 246 -17.80 20.12 -9.76
CA SER A 246 -17.48 21.04 -8.66
C SER A 246 -15.99 20.88 -8.31
N ASP A 247 -15.47 21.66 -7.34
CA ASP A 247 -14.04 21.65 -6.97
C ASP A 247 -13.47 20.29 -6.59
N SER A 248 -14.31 19.29 -6.34
CA SER A 248 -13.90 17.93 -5.97
C SER A 248 -14.69 16.81 -6.65
N LYS A 249 -15.59 17.12 -7.61
CA LYS A 249 -16.40 16.11 -8.30
C LYS A 249 -16.23 16.19 -9.80
N TYR A 250 -15.97 15.04 -10.41
CA TYR A 250 -15.79 14.87 -11.85
C TYR A 250 -16.76 13.79 -12.36
N GLU A 251 -17.22 13.95 -13.57
CA GLU A 251 -18.03 12.97 -14.29
C GLU A 251 -17.26 12.53 -15.55
N VAL A 252 -17.10 11.24 -15.76
CA VAL A 252 -16.53 10.70 -17.01
C VAL A 252 -17.59 10.84 -18.10
N LYS A 253 -17.33 11.66 -19.12
CA LYS A 253 -18.26 11.90 -20.24
C LYS A 253 -18.08 10.90 -21.37
N ALA A 254 -16.84 10.50 -21.65
CA ALA A 254 -16.56 9.55 -22.71
C ALA A 254 -15.23 8.82 -22.49
N ILE A 255 -15.22 7.54 -22.81
CA ILE A 255 -14.03 6.73 -22.94
C ILE A 255 -13.97 6.29 -24.40
N ARG A 256 -12.88 6.61 -25.09
CA ARG A 256 -12.69 6.25 -26.50
C ARG A 256 -11.43 5.41 -26.66
N ILE A 257 -11.57 4.27 -27.30
CA ILE A 257 -10.43 3.46 -27.73
C ILE A 257 -10.10 3.88 -29.16
N LYS A 258 -8.88 4.37 -29.39
CA LYS A 258 -8.40 4.62 -30.77
C LYS A 258 -7.92 3.29 -31.33
N HIS A 259 -8.58 2.78 -32.34
CA HIS A 259 -8.19 1.58 -33.08
C HIS A 259 -7.00 1.84 -34.02
#